data_2c819c090e6df74d924e0f22fb4a78b6
#
_entry.id   2c819c090e6df74d924e0f22fb4a78b6
#
_cell.length_a   1.000
_cell.length_b   1.000
_cell.length_c   1.000
_cell.angle_alpha   90.00
_cell.angle_beta   90.00
_cell.angle_gamma   90.00
#
_symmetry.space_group_name_H-M   'P 1'
#
loop_
_entity.id
_entity.type
_entity.pdbx_description
1 polymer ?
#
loop_
_entity_poly.entity_id
_entity_poly.type
_entity_poly.pdbx_seq_one_letter_code
_entity_poly.pdbx_strand_id
1 'polypeptide(L)'
;IPFQMLLRGSNTVGYQNYPDNVVREFVKQSALGGIDIFRVFDSLNWVPGMSIAMDEVLKQNKFCEATICYTGDIMDKSRTRYTLDYYVKLAKELEHIGAHSICIKDMSGLLKPYAAKELVHALKQEVGIPIHLHTHDTTGNQVATLLMAAEAGVDIVDTAVASMSSLTSQPSMNAVVAALQGNPRDTGLSMEGIQELT
;
A
#
# COMPACT_ATOMS: atom_id res chain seq x y z
N ILE A 1 0.64 7.61 -17.97
CA ILE A 1 0.16 7.20 -16.62
C ILE A 1 0.57 5.75 -16.43
N PRO A 2 1.32 5.39 -15.38
CA PRO A 2 1.67 4.00 -15.08
C PRO A 2 0.43 3.19 -14.69
N PHE A 3 0.36 1.95 -15.16
CA PHE A 3 -0.67 1.01 -14.75
C PHE A 3 -0.18 0.12 -13.63
N GLN A 4 -0.95 0.09 -12.55
CA GLN A 4 -0.66 -0.74 -11.39
C GLN A 4 -1.67 -1.87 -11.28
N MET A 5 -1.19 -3.09 -11.00
CA MET A 5 -2.05 -4.21 -10.67
C MET A 5 -1.75 -4.79 -9.28
N LEU A 6 -2.79 -5.29 -8.64
CA LEU A 6 -2.68 -6.06 -7.41
C LEU A 6 -2.38 -7.53 -7.74
N LEU A 7 -1.38 -8.11 -7.07
CA LEU A 7 -0.93 -9.48 -7.30
C LEU A 7 -0.82 -10.25 -5.98
N ARG A 8 -1.60 -11.31 -5.84
CA ARG A 8 -1.68 -12.12 -4.61
C ARG A 8 -0.54 -13.16 -4.53
N GLY A 9 0.71 -12.77 -4.60
CA GLY A 9 1.84 -13.69 -4.52
C GLY A 9 1.62 -14.97 -5.34
N SER A 10 1.70 -16.14 -4.72
CA SER A 10 1.49 -17.44 -5.36
C SER A 10 0.08 -17.69 -5.89
N ASN A 11 -0.90 -16.89 -5.50
CA ASN A 11 -2.28 -16.99 -5.98
C ASN A 11 -2.55 -16.16 -7.24
N THR A 12 -1.59 -15.35 -7.68
CA THR A 12 -1.74 -14.38 -8.79
C THR A 12 -2.99 -13.50 -8.61
N VAL A 13 -4.05 -13.71 -9.37
CA VAL A 13 -5.36 -13.03 -9.23
C VAL A 13 -6.47 -14.00 -8.78
N GLY A 14 -6.12 -15.25 -8.47
CA GLY A 14 -7.05 -16.30 -8.05
C GLY A 14 -7.16 -16.44 -6.53
N TYR A 15 -7.75 -17.59 -6.12
CA TYR A 15 -8.02 -17.93 -4.73
C TYR A 15 -7.35 -19.25 -4.30
N GLN A 16 -6.44 -19.77 -5.11
CA GLN A 16 -5.64 -20.96 -4.84
C GLN A 16 -4.20 -20.72 -5.25
N ASN A 17 -3.28 -21.46 -4.67
CA ASN A 17 -1.87 -21.40 -5.04
C ASN A 17 -1.68 -22.02 -6.42
N TYR A 18 -0.94 -21.32 -7.27
CA TYR A 18 -0.49 -21.82 -8.55
C TYR A 18 0.98 -22.27 -8.46
N PRO A 19 1.41 -23.22 -9.31
CA PRO A 19 2.82 -23.58 -9.44
C PRO A 19 3.67 -22.38 -9.86
N ASP A 20 4.93 -22.36 -9.44
CA ASP A 20 5.86 -21.24 -9.67
C ASP A 20 5.97 -20.84 -11.15
N ASN A 21 5.99 -21.81 -12.07
CA ASN A 21 6.05 -21.54 -13.50
C ASN A 21 4.80 -20.78 -14.01
N VAL A 22 3.64 -21.04 -13.44
CA VAL A 22 2.39 -20.33 -13.77
C VAL A 22 2.44 -18.91 -13.22
N VAL A 23 2.91 -18.72 -11.99
CA VAL A 23 3.09 -17.37 -11.39
C VAL A 23 4.06 -16.54 -12.24
N ARG A 24 5.21 -17.11 -12.63
CA ARG A 24 6.19 -16.43 -13.47
C ARG A 24 5.63 -16.04 -14.84
N GLU A 25 4.96 -16.97 -15.51
CA GLU A 25 4.39 -16.69 -16.83
C GLU A 25 3.25 -15.65 -16.71
N PHE A 26 2.44 -15.69 -15.67
CA PHE A 26 1.41 -14.68 -15.41
C PHE A 26 2.01 -13.28 -15.29
N VAL A 27 3.06 -13.10 -14.46
CA VAL A 27 3.75 -11.82 -14.29
C VAL A 27 4.32 -11.34 -15.62
N LYS A 28 5.01 -12.21 -16.35
CA LYS A 28 5.59 -11.89 -17.66
C LYS A 28 4.53 -11.43 -18.65
N GLN A 29 3.41 -12.14 -18.79
CA GLN A 29 2.34 -11.78 -19.70
C GLN A 29 1.66 -10.46 -19.28
N SER A 30 1.48 -10.23 -17.98
CA SER A 30 0.96 -8.96 -17.47
C SER A 30 1.89 -7.79 -17.77
N ALA A 31 3.21 -7.98 -17.62
CA ALA A 31 4.21 -6.97 -17.96
C ALA A 31 4.22 -6.63 -19.45
N LEU A 32 4.12 -7.66 -20.32
CA LEU A 32 4.00 -7.50 -21.78
C LEU A 32 2.68 -6.81 -22.16
N GLY A 33 1.60 -7.07 -21.39
CA GLY A 33 0.30 -6.43 -21.56
C GLY A 33 0.24 -4.96 -21.12
N GLY A 34 1.34 -4.42 -20.58
CA GLY A 34 1.46 -2.99 -20.26
C GLY A 34 1.35 -2.65 -18.76
N ILE A 35 1.39 -3.62 -17.86
CA ILE A 35 1.47 -3.34 -16.41
C ILE A 35 2.88 -2.84 -16.09
N ASP A 36 2.95 -1.73 -15.36
CA ASP A 36 4.19 -1.06 -14.97
C ASP A 36 4.56 -1.32 -13.51
N ILE A 37 3.55 -1.39 -12.63
CA ILE A 37 3.71 -1.54 -11.18
C ILE A 37 2.95 -2.78 -10.73
N PHE A 38 3.64 -3.67 -10.03
CA PHE A 38 3.05 -4.86 -9.42
C PHE A 38 3.02 -4.69 -7.91
N ARG A 39 1.81 -4.53 -7.34
CA ARG A 39 1.57 -4.52 -5.90
C ARG A 39 1.42 -5.96 -5.43
N VAL A 40 2.52 -6.55 -4.97
CA VAL A 40 2.57 -7.95 -4.54
C VAL A 40 2.22 -8.04 -3.06
N PHE A 41 1.27 -8.90 -2.69
CA PHE A 41 0.88 -9.13 -1.32
C PHE A 41 0.59 -10.60 -1.02
N ASP A 42 0.66 -10.95 0.25
CA ASP A 42 0.08 -12.16 0.83
C ASP A 42 -0.79 -11.77 2.01
N SER A 43 -2.01 -12.32 2.09
CA SER A 43 -2.99 -11.93 3.12
C SER A 43 -2.56 -12.28 4.56
N LEU A 44 -1.61 -13.19 4.70
CA LEU A 44 -1.01 -13.61 5.97
C LEU A 44 0.39 -13.03 6.19
N ASN A 45 0.84 -12.13 5.29
CA ASN A 45 2.20 -11.60 5.27
C ASN A 45 3.27 -12.70 5.17
N TRP A 46 2.99 -13.77 4.42
CA TRP A 46 3.93 -14.86 4.24
C TRP A 46 4.90 -14.56 3.07
N VAL A 47 6.08 -14.06 3.42
CA VAL A 47 7.07 -13.59 2.45
C VAL A 47 7.48 -14.67 1.43
N PRO A 48 7.68 -15.96 1.79
CA PRO A 48 7.97 -16.97 0.79
C PRO A 48 6.90 -17.13 -0.30
N GLY A 49 5.62 -16.89 0.03
CA GLY A 49 4.52 -16.89 -0.95
C GLY A 49 4.54 -15.68 -1.90
N MET A 50 5.25 -14.61 -1.55
CA MET A 50 5.40 -13.42 -2.39
C MET A 50 6.67 -13.48 -3.25
N SER A 51 7.72 -14.17 -2.80
CA SER A 51 9.07 -14.10 -3.34
C SER A 51 9.17 -14.48 -4.82
N ILE A 52 8.43 -15.51 -5.27
CA ILE A 52 8.44 -15.96 -6.68
C ILE A 52 7.87 -14.88 -7.60
N ALA A 53 6.77 -14.24 -7.20
CA ALA A 53 6.15 -13.16 -7.95
C ALA A 53 7.06 -11.93 -7.99
N MET A 54 7.64 -11.54 -6.84
CA MET A 54 8.57 -10.42 -6.74
C MET A 54 9.82 -10.62 -7.62
N ASP A 55 10.44 -11.80 -7.54
CA ASP A 55 11.61 -12.17 -8.36
C ASP A 55 11.29 -12.03 -9.86
N GLU A 56 10.11 -12.49 -10.30
CA GLU A 56 9.75 -12.38 -11.69
C GLU A 56 9.45 -10.92 -12.11
N VAL A 57 8.79 -10.12 -11.26
CA VAL A 57 8.57 -8.68 -11.53
C VAL A 57 9.91 -7.96 -11.75
N LEU A 58 10.91 -8.24 -10.90
CA LEU A 58 12.25 -7.67 -11.03
C LEU A 58 12.95 -8.12 -12.33
N LYS A 59 12.83 -9.40 -12.71
CA LYS A 59 13.36 -9.91 -13.98
C LYS A 59 12.73 -9.26 -15.21
N GLN A 60 11.46 -8.87 -15.12
CA GLN A 60 10.76 -8.14 -16.19
C GLN A 60 11.09 -6.64 -16.21
N ASN A 61 12.01 -6.17 -15.35
CA ASN A 61 12.36 -4.75 -15.14
C ASN A 61 11.12 -3.86 -14.85
N LYS A 62 10.18 -4.40 -14.08
CA LYS A 62 8.98 -3.69 -13.65
C LYS A 62 9.09 -3.25 -12.19
N PHE A 63 8.27 -2.28 -11.80
CA PHE A 63 8.27 -1.77 -10.44
C PHE A 63 7.59 -2.77 -9.50
N CYS A 64 8.32 -3.22 -8.48
CA CYS A 64 7.85 -4.15 -7.46
C CYS A 64 7.50 -3.40 -6.18
N GLU A 65 6.21 -3.23 -5.91
CA GLU A 65 5.71 -2.73 -4.66
C GLU A 65 5.34 -3.92 -3.77
N ALA A 66 6.10 -4.13 -2.70
CA ALA A 66 5.82 -5.20 -1.75
C ALA A 66 4.87 -4.71 -0.66
N THR A 67 3.92 -5.54 -0.25
CA THR A 67 2.80 -5.11 0.57
C THR A 67 2.79 -5.80 1.92
N ILE A 68 2.56 -5.01 2.96
CA ILE A 68 2.30 -5.43 4.33
C ILE A 68 0.81 -5.31 4.59
N CYS A 69 0.12 -6.43 4.81
CA CYS A 69 -1.27 -6.42 5.24
C CYS A 69 -1.35 -6.02 6.72
N TYR A 70 -1.94 -4.87 6.98
CA TYR A 70 -2.12 -4.37 8.34
C TYR A 70 -3.33 -5.03 9.01
N THR A 71 -3.15 -5.46 10.24
CA THR A 71 -4.21 -6.00 11.09
C THR A 71 -3.92 -5.70 12.57
N GLY A 72 -4.94 -5.81 13.41
CA GLY A 72 -4.80 -5.53 14.83
C GLY A 72 -4.77 -4.03 15.14
N ASP A 73 -4.08 -3.68 16.21
CA ASP A 73 -3.93 -2.31 16.70
C ASP A 73 -2.57 -2.18 17.38
N ILE A 74 -1.62 -1.50 16.74
CA ILE A 74 -0.27 -1.30 17.29
C ILE A 74 -0.25 -0.40 18.53
N MET A 75 -1.33 0.36 18.78
CA MET A 75 -1.45 1.21 19.97
C MET A 75 -1.91 0.41 21.19
N ASP A 76 -2.46 -0.78 21.02
CA ASP A 76 -2.89 -1.65 22.11
C ASP A 76 -1.72 -2.52 22.61
N LYS A 77 -1.07 -2.06 23.69
CA LYS A 77 0.08 -2.73 24.29
C LYS A 77 -0.22 -4.12 24.88
N SER A 78 -1.48 -4.48 25.07
CA SER A 78 -1.86 -5.82 25.51
C SER A 78 -1.71 -6.87 24.39
N ARG A 79 -1.64 -6.44 23.13
CA ARG A 79 -1.46 -7.31 21.98
C ARG A 79 0.01 -7.59 21.72
N THR A 80 0.37 -8.85 21.73
CA THR A 80 1.75 -9.32 21.51
C THR A 80 2.03 -9.74 20.07
N ARG A 81 0.98 -9.78 19.25
CA ARG A 81 1.05 -10.13 17.82
C ARG A 81 0.77 -8.90 16.97
N TYR A 82 1.37 -8.79 15.82
CA TYR A 82 1.22 -7.66 14.89
C TYR A 82 1.56 -6.30 15.55
N THR A 83 2.68 -6.29 16.26
CA THR A 83 3.25 -5.12 16.91
C THR A 83 3.94 -4.20 15.89
N LEU A 84 4.32 -2.99 16.31
CA LEU A 84 5.13 -2.09 15.49
C LEU A 84 6.43 -2.77 15.01
N ASP A 85 7.13 -3.46 15.91
CA ASP A 85 8.36 -4.21 15.59
C ASP A 85 8.12 -5.31 14.55
N TYR A 86 6.97 -5.97 14.58
CA TYR A 86 6.60 -6.96 13.58
C TYR A 86 6.56 -6.34 12.18
N TYR A 87 5.89 -5.18 12.03
CA TYR A 87 5.79 -4.51 10.74
C TYR A 87 7.11 -3.94 10.25
N VAL A 88 7.93 -3.40 11.15
CA VAL A 88 9.27 -2.91 10.82
C VAL A 88 10.16 -4.05 10.32
N LYS A 89 10.19 -5.18 11.01
CA LYS A 89 10.95 -6.36 10.57
C LYS A 89 10.52 -6.87 9.21
N LEU A 90 9.19 -6.95 8.99
CA LEU A 90 8.63 -7.38 7.72
C LEU A 90 9.01 -6.42 6.58
N ALA A 91 8.95 -5.11 6.81
CA ALA A 91 9.35 -4.11 5.81
C ALA A 91 10.83 -4.25 5.42
N LYS A 92 11.72 -4.44 6.40
CA LYS A 92 13.15 -4.66 6.16
C LYS A 92 13.42 -5.94 5.38
N GLU A 93 12.69 -7.02 5.65
CA GLU A 93 12.77 -8.27 4.91
C GLU A 93 12.35 -8.07 3.45
N LEU A 94 11.23 -7.37 3.21
CA LEU A 94 10.72 -7.08 1.87
C LEU A 94 11.67 -6.16 1.08
N GLU A 95 12.24 -5.14 1.72
CA GLU A 95 13.29 -4.30 1.11
C GLU A 95 14.51 -5.13 0.73
N HIS A 96 14.97 -5.99 1.62
CA HIS A 96 16.15 -6.84 1.40
C HIS A 96 16.00 -7.78 0.20
N ILE A 97 14.80 -8.29 -0.07
CA ILE A 97 14.51 -9.15 -1.22
C ILE A 97 14.22 -8.37 -2.51
N GLY A 98 14.38 -7.05 -2.51
CA GLY A 98 14.39 -6.20 -3.70
C GLY A 98 13.11 -5.43 -3.98
N ALA A 99 12.25 -5.21 -2.99
CA ALA A 99 11.11 -4.30 -3.16
C ALA A 99 11.60 -2.88 -3.51
N HIS A 100 10.90 -2.21 -4.43
CA HIS A 100 11.15 -0.81 -4.80
C HIS A 100 10.35 0.18 -3.94
N SER A 101 9.26 -0.28 -3.33
CA SER A 101 8.48 0.45 -2.31
C SER A 101 7.76 -0.52 -1.40
N ILE A 102 7.37 -0.05 -0.21
CA ILE A 102 6.53 -0.80 0.73
C ILE A 102 5.13 -0.19 0.75
N CYS A 103 4.11 -1.01 0.49
CA CYS A 103 2.72 -0.62 0.68
C CYS A 103 2.19 -1.13 2.02
N ILE A 104 1.70 -0.23 2.86
CA ILE A 104 0.86 -0.59 4.01
C ILE A 104 -0.55 -0.77 3.48
N LYS A 105 -1.09 -1.98 3.53
CA LYS A 105 -2.43 -2.31 3.05
C LYS A 105 -3.39 -2.54 4.22
N ASP A 106 -4.23 -1.57 4.47
CA ASP A 106 -5.32 -1.65 5.45
C ASP A 106 -6.64 -1.92 4.74
N MET A 107 -7.05 -3.18 4.71
CA MET A 107 -8.21 -3.66 3.95
C MET A 107 -9.56 -3.33 4.59
N SER A 108 -9.58 -2.84 5.83
CA SER A 108 -10.82 -2.70 6.61
C SER A 108 -10.92 -1.40 7.41
N GLY A 109 -10.03 -0.45 7.17
CA GLY A 109 -9.99 0.81 7.90
C GLY A 109 -9.64 0.64 9.39
N LEU A 110 -8.78 -0.35 9.71
CA LEU A 110 -8.35 -0.63 11.09
C LEU A 110 -7.26 0.31 11.58
N LEU A 111 -6.46 0.83 10.63
CA LEU A 111 -5.35 1.70 10.95
C LEU A 111 -5.87 3.06 11.43
N LYS A 112 -5.75 3.31 12.73
CA LYS A 112 -6.17 4.56 13.36
C LYS A 112 -5.23 5.70 12.97
N PRO A 113 -5.68 6.97 12.97
CA PRO A 113 -4.84 8.11 12.57
C PRO A 113 -3.49 8.19 13.31
N TYR A 114 -3.49 8.07 14.63
CA TYR A 114 -2.24 8.11 15.42
C TYR A 114 -1.38 6.87 15.25
N ALA A 115 -1.99 5.71 15.02
CA ALA A 115 -1.26 4.49 14.68
C ALA A 115 -0.58 4.61 13.31
N ALA A 116 -1.23 5.24 12.33
CA ALA A 116 -0.64 5.52 11.02
C ALA A 116 0.59 6.43 11.15
N LYS A 117 0.50 7.49 11.95
CA LYS A 117 1.63 8.39 12.22
C LYS A 117 2.82 7.63 12.81
N GLU A 118 2.58 6.79 13.81
CA GLU A 118 3.63 5.99 14.47
C GLU A 118 4.24 4.96 13.52
N LEU A 119 3.40 4.22 12.80
CA LEU A 119 3.86 3.19 11.87
C LEU A 119 4.68 3.78 10.72
N VAL A 120 4.15 4.82 10.05
CA VAL A 120 4.85 5.47 8.94
C VAL A 120 6.16 6.07 9.41
N HIS A 121 6.16 6.77 10.56
CA HIS A 121 7.38 7.34 11.11
C HIS A 121 8.45 6.26 11.36
N ALA A 122 8.08 5.14 12.01
CA ALA A 122 9.01 4.05 12.27
C ALA A 122 9.55 3.42 10.97
N LEU A 123 8.69 3.19 9.98
CA LEU A 123 9.12 2.65 8.69
C LEU A 123 10.08 3.60 7.97
N LYS A 124 9.79 4.91 7.95
CA LYS A 124 10.68 5.92 7.33
C LYS A 124 12.05 6.03 8.00
N GLN A 125 12.20 5.59 9.25
CA GLN A 125 13.51 5.54 9.93
C GLN A 125 14.30 4.26 9.61
N GLU A 126 13.61 3.18 9.25
CA GLU A 126 14.19 1.83 9.21
C GLU A 126 14.38 1.28 7.79
N VAL A 127 13.67 1.82 6.79
CA VAL A 127 13.81 1.44 5.38
C VAL A 127 14.15 2.64 4.50
N GLY A 128 14.95 2.40 3.46
CA GLY A 128 15.42 3.44 2.53
C GLY A 128 14.51 3.66 1.31
N ILE A 129 13.46 2.87 1.16
CA ILE A 129 12.56 2.90 0.01
C ILE A 129 11.24 3.62 0.33
N PRO A 130 10.50 4.12 -0.68
CA PRO A 130 9.24 4.81 -0.48
C PRO A 130 8.19 4.00 0.27
N ILE A 131 7.40 4.69 1.11
CA ILE A 131 6.26 4.13 1.84
C ILE A 131 4.97 4.59 1.19
N HIS A 132 4.12 3.64 0.84
CA HIS A 132 2.80 3.84 0.27
C HIS A 132 1.73 3.41 1.27
N LEU A 133 0.70 4.22 1.50
CA LEU A 133 -0.43 3.84 2.34
C LEU A 133 -1.70 3.66 1.50
N HIS A 134 -2.20 2.43 1.52
CA HIS A 134 -3.49 2.04 0.95
C HIS A 134 -4.46 1.66 2.08
N THR A 135 -5.61 2.30 2.15
CA THR A 135 -6.63 2.00 3.15
C THR A 135 -8.03 2.07 2.56
N HIS A 136 -8.97 1.31 3.15
CA HIS A 136 -10.40 1.40 2.84
C HIS A 136 -11.12 2.20 3.91
N ASP A 137 -12.07 3.04 3.52
CA ASP A 137 -12.74 4.00 4.42
C ASP A 137 -13.95 3.40 5.16
N THR A 138 -13.89 2.11 5.46
CA THR A 138 -14.96 1.35 6.10
C THR A 138 -15.38 1.93 7.45
N THR A 139 -14.46 2.54 8.17
CA THR A 139 -14.70 3.16 9.48
C THR A 139 -15.00 4.67 9.41
N GLY A 140 -14.87 5.28 8.23
CA GLY A 140 -15.07 6.73 8.03
C GLY A 140 -13.95 7.61 8.62
N ASN A 141 -12.85 7.01 9.09
CA ASN A 141 -11.72 7.73 9.72
C ASN A 141 -10.54 7.93 8.76
N GLN A 142 -10.61 7.41 7.56
CA GLN A 142 -9.38 7.18 6.80
C GLN A 142 -8.83 8.45 6.14
N VAL A 143 -9.62 9.50 5.94
CA VAL A 143 -9.08 10.82 5.60
C VAL A 143 -8.13 11.30 6.70
N ALA A 144 -8.54 11.22 7.99
CA ALA A 144 -7.68 11.60 9.10
C ALA A 144 -6.42 10.70 9.20
N THR A 145 -6.56 9.41 8.91
CA THR A 145 -5.44 8.46 8.85
C THR A 145 -4.42 8.87 7.79
N LEU A 146 -4.86 9.23 6.58
CA LEU A 146 -3.97 9.69 5.51
C LEU A 146 -3.27 11.01 5.87
N LEU A 147 -3.97 11.94 6.53
CA LEU A 147 -3.37 13.20 6.98
C LEU A 147 -2.27 12.97 8.02
N MET A 148 -2.51 12.08 9.00
CA MET A 148 -1.50 11.72 10.01
C MET A 148 -0.31 10.99 9.38
N ALA A 149 -0.55 10.15 8.38
CA ALA A 149 0.51 9.51 7.61
C ALA A 149 1.32 10.54 6.80
N ALA A 150 0.66 11.54 6.19
CA ALA A 150 1.32 12.62 5.47
C ALA A 150 2.24 13.43 6.39
N GLU A 151 1.79 13.76 7.61
CA GLU A 151 2.65 14.41 8.62
C GLU A 151 3.87 13.57 9.00
N ALA A 152 3.71 12.23 9.04
CA ALA A 152 4.81 11.31 9.35
C ALA A 152 5.76 11.06 8.18
N GLY A 153 5.47 11.60 6.99
CA GLY A 153 6.36 11.53 5.83
C GLY A 153 6.06 10.39 4.86
N VAL A 154 4.82 9.87 4.82
CA VAL A 154 4.41 8.91 3.78
C VAL A 154 4.66 9.51 2.39
N ASP A 155 5.14 8.71 1.45
CA ASP A 155 5.48 9.18 0.11
C ASP A 155 4.28 9.15 -0.85
N ILE A 156 3.41 8.15 -0.72
CA ILE A 156 2.26 7.94 -1.60
C ILE A 156 1.04 7.53 -0.75
N VAL A 157 -0.14 8.02 -1.13
CA VAL A 157 -1.42 7.58 -0.55
C VAL A 157 -2.43 7.27 -1.65
N ASP A 158 -3.24 6.23 -1.45
CA ASP A 158 -4.33 5.89 -2.35
C ASP A 158 -5.63 6.61 -1.93
N THR A 159 -6.28 7.22 -2.90
CA THR A 159 -7.59 7.87 -2.75
C THR A 159 -8.51 7.50 -3.91
N ALA A 160 -9.79 7.77 -3.78
CA ALA A 160 -10.75 7.66 -4.86
C ALA A 160 -11.39 9.01 -5.15
N VAL A 161 -11.80 9.25 -6.40
CA VAL A 161 -12.62 10.43 -6.75
C VAL A 161 -13.88 10.47 -5.88
N ALA A 162 -14.36 11.65 -5.50
CA ALA A 162 -15.40 11.79 -4.46
C ALA A 162 -16.65 10.94 -4.73
N SER A 163 -17.11 10.88 -5.98
CA SER A 163 -18.29 10.08 -6.36
C SER A 163 -18.12 8.56 -6.18
N MET A 164 -16.88 8.07 -6.07
CA MET A 164 -16.54 6.64 -5.92
C MET A 164 -15.82 6.34 -4.59
N SER A 165 -15.76 7.31 -3.69
CA SER A 165 -15.02 7.22 -2.43
C SER A 165 -15.88 6.71 -1.26
N SER A 166 -15.22 6.49 -0.12
CA SER A 166 -15.81 6.11 1.18
C SER A 166 -16.33 4.67 1.26
N LEU A 167 -16.81 4.29 2.43
CA LEU A 167 -17.27 2.92 2.74
C LEU A 167 -16.20 1.87 2.41
N THR A 168 -16.50 0.96 1.49
CA THR A 168 -15.57 -0.11 1.07
C THR A 168 -14.54 0.36 0.03
N SER A 169 -14.64 1.61 -0.43
CA SER A 169 -13.65 2.26 -1.30
C SER A 169 -12.57 3.00 -0.48
N GLN A 170 -11.71 3.73 -1.16
CA GLN A 170 -10.68 4.55 -0.53
C GLN A 170 -11.27 5.89 -0.03
N PRO A 171 -10.54 6.63 0.83
CA PRO A 171 -10.90 7.98 1.22
C PRO A 171 -11.04 8.92 0.02
N SER A 172 -11.88 9.94 0.18
CA SER A 172 -12.10 10.94 -0.86
C SER A 172 -10.84 11.74 -1.19
N MET A 173 -10.44 11.71 -2.46
CA MET A 173 -9.34 12.52 -2.99
C MET A 173 -9.59 14.00 -2.75
N ASN A 174 -10.81 14.49 -3.01
CA ASN A 174 -11.20 15.88 -2.81
C ASN A 174 -10.97 16.32 -1.36
N ALA A 175 -11.34 15.47 -0.39
CA ALA A 175 -11.17 15.78 1.03
C ALA A 175 -9.69 15.83 1.43
N VAL A 176 -8.89 14.88 0.97
CA VAL A 176 -7.43 14.82 1.29
C VAL A 176 -6.70 16.00 0.66
N VAL A 177 -6.95 16.29 -0.62
CA VAL A 177 -6.29 17.41 -1.32
C VAL A 177 -6.68 18.75 -0.67
N ALA A 178 -7.97 18.98 -0.38
CA ALA A 178 -8.42 20.20 0.29
C ALA A 178 -7.79 20.37 1.68
N ALA A 179 -7.67 19.29 2.45
CA ALA A 179 -7.08 19.32 3.79
C ALA A 179 -5.57 19.59 3.79
N LEU A 180 -4.86 19.19 2.73
CA LEU A 180 -3.41 19.41 2.59
C LEU A 180 -3.07 20.74 1.89
N GLN A 181 -4.05 21.43 1.33
CA GLN A 181 -3.81 22.69 0.62
C GLN A 181 -3.13 23.73 1.53
N GLY A 182 -2.02 24.30 1.05
CA GLY A 182 -1.22 25.26 1.81
C GLY A 182 -0.38 24.65 2.94
N ASN A 183 -0.39 23.33 3.12
CA ASN A 183 0.47 22.61 4.04
C ASN A 183 1.82 22.30 3.36
N PRO A 184 2.93 22.08 4.09
CA PRO A 184 4.20 21.59 3.52
C PRO A 184 4.07 20.28 2.72
N ARG A 185 2.99 19.52 2.93
CA ARG A 185 2.65 18.29 2.21
C ARG A 185 1.57 18.49 1.14
N ASP A 186 1.35 19.74 0.70
CA ASP A 186 0.40 20.05 -0.38
C ASP A 186 0.69 19.20 -1.61
N THR A 187 -0.35 18.63 -2.19
CA THR A 187 -0.25 17.76 -3.35
C THR A 187 0.02 18.50 -4.65
N GLY A 188 -0.23 19.82 -4.68
CA GLY A 188 -0.18 20.63 -5.88
C GLY A 188 -1.29 20.35 -6.90
N LEU A 189 -2.28 19.51 -6.56
CA LEU A 189 -3.40 19.19 -7.44
C LEU A 189 -4.44 20.31 -7.42
N SER A 190 -4.98 20.66 -8.62
CA SER A 190 -6.06 21.63 -8.76
C SER A 190 -7.39 21.06 -8.27
N MET A 191 -8.02 21.72 -7.31
CA MET A 191 -9.37 21.35 -6.85
C MET A 191 -10.40 21.45 -7.97
N GLU A 192 -10.28 22.44 -8.85
CA GLU A 192 -11.15 22.58 -10.02
C GLU A 192 -11.03 21.37 -10.95
N GLY A 193 -9.81 20.98 -11.31
CA GLY A 193 -9.58 19.80 -12.14
C GLY A 193 -10.03 18.49 -11.49
N ILE A 194 -9.95 18.37 -10.16
CA ILE A 194 -10.45 17.19 -9.44
C ILE A 194 -11.99 17.16 -9.46
N GLN A 195 -12.65 18.32 -9.33
CA GLN A 195 -14.11 18.40 -9.36
C GLN A 195 -14.69 18.04 -10.73
N GLU A 196 -13.97 18.28 -11.82
CA GLU A 196 -14.37 17.86 -13.16
C GLU A 196 -14.40 16.32 -13.32
N LEU A 197 -13.70 15.58 -12.45
CA LEU A 197 -13.64 14.12 -12.47
C LEU A 197 -14.73 13.47 -11.59
N THR A 198 -15.49 14.25 -10.84
CA THR A 198 -16.47 13.78 -9.84
C THR A 198 -17.89 14.10 -10.22
#